data_55e73fe1ad6f5c4d81d8491b849d27fb
#
_entry.id   55e73fe1ad6f5c4d81d8491b849d27fb
#
_cell.length_a   1.000
_cell.length_b   1.000
_cell.length_c   1.000
_cell.angle_alpha   90.00
_cell.angle_beta   90.00
_cell.angle_gamma   90.00
#
_symmetry.space_group_name_H-M   'P 1'
#
loop_
_entity.id
_entity.type
_entity.pdbx_description
1 polymer ?
#
loop_
_entity_poly.entity_id
_entity_poly.type
_entity_poly.pdbx_seq_one_letter_code
_entity_poly.pdbx_strand_id
1 'polypeptide(L)'
;DRNRNSMKKKSVFFVSVLCALMSFVFTGCKDEDENQLTVPTEVVTGVTFTDTDQVEGVIKGTLKWIAPENVSNITKYVIYLSADGKGRDTKLGEVEVGTNSYAIETSVTADTYIIVVACNAQGESEALASVKIQDLTPDSPEQEPEPVDNGGIYFLNSGKMGSNNAGLSCFNLNTLTMTVDTFMNVNEKGLGDTANDMIVYGSKMYIAVYGSSIIEVTDLSGKSIKQIKSSGDALLPRFFTANEGKVYVSLYDGYVARLDTASLEIEQKVKVGRNPEQLVVANNKS
;
A
#
# COMPACT_ATOMS: atom_id res chain seq x y z
N ASP A 1 41.34 9.68 73.23
CA ASP A 1 41.57 11.12 73.46
C ASP A 1 40.64 11.95 72.59
N ARG A 2 39.62 12.47 73.23
CA ARG A 2 39.32 13.88 73.38
C ARG A 2 39.33 14.71 72.08
N ASN A 3 38.38 15.49 71.65
CA ASN A 3 37.42 16.30 72.36
C ASN A 3 36.54 17.07 71.37
N ARG A 4 35.23 17.08 71.60
CA ARG A 4 34.36 18.24 71.86
C ARG A 4 34.11 19.28 70.76
N ASN A 5 32.83 19.35 70.41
CA ASN A 5 31.93 20.52 70.48
C ASN A 5 32.21 21.75 69.60
N SER A 6 31.24 22.12 68.74
CA SER A 6 30.43 23.29 69.14
C SER A 6 29.27 23.54 68.17
N MET A 7 28.06 23.54 68.72
CA MET A 7 26.86 24.16 68.14
C MET A 7 27.02 25.65 68.04
N LYS A 8 26.52 26.30 67.00
CA LYS A 8 25.95 27.66 67.11
C LYS A 8 24.72 27.79 66.23
N LYS A 9 23.60 27.94 66.94
CA LYS A 9 22.32 28.51 66.49
C LYS A 9 22.47 30.01 66.26
N LYS A 10 21.64 30.53 65.31
CA LYS A 10 20.94 31.87 65.35
C LYS A 10 20.62 32.19 63.88
N SER A 11 19.52 32.80 63.49
CA SER A 11 18.38 33.42 64.11
C SER A 11 17.34 33.72 63.07
N VAL A 12 16.09 33.55 63.46
CA VAL A 12 14.87 33.92 62.73
C VAL A 12 14.81 35.44 62.55
N PHE A 13 14.48 35.94 61.37
CA PHE A 13 13.93 37.26 61.16
C PHE A 13 12.63 37.19 60.39
N PHE A 14 11.52 37.34 61.10
CA PHE A 14 10.21 37.69 60.63
C PHE A 14 10.21 39.17 60.27
N VAL A 15 9.86 39.50 58.99
CA VAL A 15 9.37 40.84 58.71
C VAL A 15 8.01 40.69 58.01
N SER A 16 7.02 41.07 58.82
CA SER A 16 5.63 41.29 58.36
C SER A 16 5.52 42.70 57.82
N VAL A 17 5.04 42.83 56.55
CA VAL A 17 4.50 44.11 56.03
C VAL A 17 3.29 43.81 55.18
N LEU A 18 2.17 43.98 55.73
CA LEU A 18 0.98 44.79 55.51
C LEU A 18 0.49 45.00 54.07
N CYS A 19 -0.77 44.58 53.87
CA CYS A 19 -1.71 44.76 52.76
C CYS A 19 -1.62 46.09 51.99
N ALA A 20 -1.75 45.99 50.70
CA ALA A 20 -2.50 46.94 49.90
C ALA A 20 -3.31 46.19 48.85
N LEU A 21 -4.61 46.16 49.02
CA LEU A 21 -5.60 45.73 48.04
C LEU A 21 -5.59 46.72 46.85
N MET A 22 -5.06 46.30 45.73
CA MET A 22 -5.37 46.93 44.46
C MET A 22 -6.14 45.92 43.63
N SER A 23 -7.43 46.17 43.52
CA SER A 23 -8.35 45.49 42.59
C SER A 23 -7.96 45.87 41.15
N PHE A 24 -7.19 45.02 40.50
CA PHE A 24 -7.06 45.09 39.02
C PHE A 24 -8.21 44.32 38.42
N VAL A 25 -9.10 45.08 37.77
CA VAL A 25 -10.09 44.53 36.84
C VAL A 25 -9.31 44.02 35.65
N PHE A 26 -9.08 42.73 35.56
CA PHE A 26 -8.63 42.12 34.33
C PHE A 26 -9.85 42.06 33.39
N THR A 27 -9.88 42.98 32.44
CA THR A 27 -10.65 42.80 31.22
C THR A 27 -10.04 41.59 30.51
N GLY A 28 -10.84 40.53 30.42
CA GLY A 28 -10.43 39.32 29.71
C GLY A 28 -10.10 39.63 28.26
N CYS A 29 -8.83 39.61 27.91
CA CYS A 29 -8.44 39.22 26.58
C CYS A 29 -8.85 37.76 26.42
N LYS A 30 -9.71 37.48 25.47
CA LYS A 30 -9.81 36.15 24.90
C LYS A 30 -8.42 35.86 24.35
N ASP A 31 -7.71 34.93 24.99
CA ASP A 31 -6.60 34.25 24.35
C ASP A 31 -7.17 33.60 23.11
N GLU A 32 -6.79 34.10 21.94
CA GLU A 32 -6.91 33.34 20.72
C GLU A 32 -6.07 32.10 20.98
N ASP A 33 -6.70 30.92 20.89
CA ASP A 33 -6.00 29.64 20.94
C ASP A 33 -4.87 29.70 19.89
N GLU A 34 -3.67 29.98 20.32
CA GLU A 34 -2.49 29.68 19.53
C GLU A 34 -2.58 28.18 19.27
N ASN A 35 -2.81 27.84 18.03
CA ASN A 35 -2.84 26.48 17.53
C ASN A 35 -1.45 25.88 17.77
N GLN A 36 -1.22 25.40 19.00
CA GLN A 36 0.06 24.83 19.41
C GLN A 36 0.23 23.55 18.63
N LEU A 37 1.06 23.61 17.58
CA LEU A 37 1.42 22.42 16.78
C LEU A 37 1.90 21.33 17.73
N THR A 38 1.24 20.20 17.69
CA THR A 38 1.62 18.98 18.41
C THR A 38 2.37 18.05 17.46
N VAL A 39 3.00 17.02 17.99
CA VAL A 39 3.55 15.93 17.18
C VAL A 39 2.43 15.32 16.33
N PRO A 40 2.66 14.97 15.04
CA PRO A 40 1.64 14.34 14.21
C PRO A 40 1.12 13.04 14.82
N THR A 41 -0.17 12.80 14.68
CA THR A 41 -0.82 11.53 15.06
C THR A 41 -1.30 10.73 13.86
N GLU A 42 -1.25 11.37 12.70
CA GLU A 42 -1.66 10.81 11.42
C GLU A 42 -0.67 9.73 10.96
N VAL A 43 -1.20 8.70 10.32
CA VAL A 43 -0.45 7.55 9.81
C VAL A 43 -0.65 7.44 8.31
N VAL A 44 0.42 7.20 7.58
CA VAL A 44 0.34 6.81 6.17
C VAL A 44 -0.26 5.41 6.05
N THR A 45 -0.84 5.09 4.90
CA THR A 45 -1.40 3.77 4.61
C THR A 45 -0.84 3.23 3.29
N GLY A 46 -1.13 1.98 2.96
CA GLY A 46 -0.73 1.39 1.68
C GLY A 46 0.78 1.46 1.41
N VAL A 47 1.60 1.22 2.44
CA VAL A 47 3.07 1.19 2.27
C VAL A 47 3.44 -0.05 1.47
N THR A 48 4.12 0.16 0.34
CA THR A 48 4.57 -0.91 -0.56
C THR A 48 6.02 -0.70 -0.96
N PHE A 49 6.75 -1.79 -1.04
CA PHE A 49 8.11 -1.85 -1.57
C PHE A 49 8.29 -3.16 -2.32
N THR A 50 8.90 -3.09 -3.49
CA THR A 50 9.31 -4.26 -4.26
C THR A 50 10.79 -4.15 -4.54
N ASP A 51 11.53 -5.16 -4.14
CA ASP A 51 12.94 -5.27 -4.45
C ASP A 51 13.13 -5.62 -5.93
N THR A 52 14.10 -4.99 -6.57
CA THR A 52 14.48 -5.23 -7.96
C THR A 52 15.94 -5.66 -8.10
N ASP A 53 16.70 -5.71 -7.01
CA ASP A 53 18.06 -6.23 -6.98
C ASP A 53 18.02 -7.76 -6.80
N GLN A 54 18.97 -8.49 -7.37
CA GLN A 54 19.06 -9.95 -7.26
C GLN A 54 20.25 -10.38 -6.40
N VAL A 55 20.91 -9.45 -5.73
CA VAL A 55 22.03 -9.75 -4.85
C VAL A 55 21.52 -9.99 -3.43
N GLU A 56 21.73 -11.18 -2.91
CA GLU A 56 21.35 -11.52 -1.53
C GLU A 56 21.88 -10.50 -0.53
N GLY A 57 21.01 -10.00 0.33
CA GLY A 57 21.31 -8.99 1.34
C GLY A 57 21.39 -7.56 0.81
N VAL A 58 20.98 -7.30 -0.43
CA VAL A 58 20.88 -5.95 -1.03
C VAL A 58 19.46 -5.73 -1.54
N ILE A 59 18.86 -4.62 -1.17
CA ILE A 59 17.56 -4.21 -1.70
C ILE A 59 17.68 -2.94 -2.53
N LYS A 60 16.95 -2.89 -3.64
CA LYS A 60 16.85 -1.73 -4.53
C LYS A 60 15.46 -1.60 -5.07
N GLY A 61 14.84 -0.44 -4.90
CA GLY A 61 13.48 -0.23 -5.39
C GLY A 61 12.91 1.10 -4.98
N THR A 62 11.61 1.27 -5.21
CA THR A 62 10.89 2.47 -4.82
C THR A 62 9.84 2.13 -3.78
N LEU A 63 10.02 2.64 -2.57
CA LEU A 63 9.00 2.65 -1.52
C LEU A 63 7.89 3.62 -1.92
N LYS A 64 6.63 3.23 -1.73
CA LYS A 64 5.45 4.08 -1.97
C LYS A 64 4.48 3.96 -0.81
N TRP A 65 3.68 5.00 -0.60
CA TRP A 65 2.62 5.01 0.41
C TRP A 65 1.49 5.96 0.01
N ILE A 66 0.38 5.88 0.72
CA ILE A 66 -0.75 6.79 0.61
C ILE A 66 -0.68 7.76 1.79
N ALA A 67 -0.68 9.06 1.50
CA ALA A 67 -0.71 10.09 2.53
C ALA A 67 -2.03 10.04 3.33
N PRO A 68 -2.03 10.44 4.61
CA PRO A 68 -3.27 10.65 5.35
C PRO A 68 -4.15 11.71 4.67
N GLU A 69 -5.46 11.66 4.88
CA GLU A 69 -6.39 12.67 4.36
C GLU A 69 -6.07 14.08 4.89
N ASN A 70 -5.69 14.18 6.15
CA ASN A 70 -5.28 15.43 6.77
C ASN A 70 -3.75 15.45 6.93
N VAL A 71 -3.08 16.32 6.19
CA VAL A 71 -1.63 16.52 6.25
C VAL A 71 -1.25 17.88 6.83
N SER A 72 -2.19 18.65 7.37
CA SER A 72 -1.96 20.03 7.84
C SER A 72 -0.93 20.13 8.96
N ASN A 73 -0.76 19.06 9.76
CA ASN A 73 0.21 18.95 10.85
C ASN A 73 1.47 18.13 10.48
N ILE A 74 1.67 17.83 9.20
CA ILE A 74 2.82 17.06 8.69
C ILE A 74 3.65 17.97 7.81
N THR A 75 4.98 18.00 8.03
CA THR A 75 5.90 18.71 7.15
C THR A 75 6.71 17.74 6.28
N LYS A 76 6.98 16.55 6.79
CA LYS A 76 7.76 15.53 6.08
C LYS A 76 7.43 14.11 6.52
N TYR A 77 7.88 13.15 5.75
CA TYR A 77 7.92 11.74 6.11
C TYR A 77 9.36 11.30 6.31
N VAL A 78 9.60 10.49 7.33
CA VAL A 78 10.91 9.92 7.64
C VAL A 78 10.85 8.41 7.44
N ILE A 79 11.86 7.86 6.78
CA ILE A 79 11.95 6.47 6.38
C ILE A 79 13.06 5.78 7.17
N TYR A 80 12.74 4.60 7.75
CA TYR A 80 13.66 3.78 8.53
C TYR A 80 13.68 2.33 8.07
N LEU A 81 14.82 1.65 8.28
CA LEU A 81 14.85 0.19 8.41
C LEU A 81 14.54 -0.19 9.86
N SER A 82 13.89 -1.33 10.02
CA SER A 82 13.51 -1.89 11.32
C SER A 82 13.62 -3.41 11.29
N ALA A 83 14.12 -3.99 12.37
CA ALA A 83 14.20 -5.43 12.54
C ALA A 83 12.86 -6.08 12.95
N ASP A 84 11.94 -5.31 13.52
CA ASP A 84 10.67 -5.81 14.07
C ASP A 84 9.40 -5.14 13.52
N GLY A 85 9.58 -4.22 12.58
CA GLY A 85 8.49 -3.41 12.00
C GLY A 85 7.96 -2.32 12.94
N LYS A 86 8.61 -2.04 14.06
CA LYS A 86 8.22 -1.05 15.08
C LYS A 86 9.38 -0.13 15.48
N GLY A 87 10.58 -0.69 15.63
CA GLY A 87 11.80 0.04 15.96
C GLY A 87 12.26 0.93 14.80
N ARG A 88 12.90 2.05 15.10
CA ARG A 88 13.49 2.98 14.13
C ARG A 88 15.01 2.79 14.13
N ASP A 89 15.47 1.63 13.62
CA ASP A 89 16.84 1.18 13.84
C ASP A 89 17.85 1.94 12.97
N THR A 90 17.53 2.16 11.69
CA THR A 90 18.40 2.88 10.76
C THR A 90 17.60 3.85 9.90
N LYS A 91 17.86 5.13 10.02
CA LYS A 91 17.24 6.15 9.15
C LYS A 91 17.81 6.03 7.73
N LEU A 92 16.93 5.83 6.75
CA LEU A 92 17.27 5.82 5.33
C LEU A 92 17.22 7.23 4.71
N GLY A 93 16.24 8.04 5.13
CA GLY A 93 16.08 9.38 4.61
C GLY A 93 14.77 10.02 5.01
N GLU A 94 14.46 11.12 4.36
CA GLU A 94 13.21 11.86 4.56
C GLU A 94 12.79 12.55 3.26
N VAL A 95 11.49 12.81 3.13
CA VAL A 95 10.89 13.56 2.02
C VAL A 95 9.85 14.53 2.55
N GLU A 96 9.69 15.65 1.89
CA GLU A 96 8.69 16.67 2.22
C GLU A 96 7.27 16.13 1.99
N VAL A 97 6.30 16.65 2.77
CA VAL A 97 4.88 16.36 2.58
C VAL A 97 4.47 16.68 1.13
N GLY A 98 3.63 15.79 0.56
CA GLY A 98 3.28 15.84 -0.88
C GLY A 98 4.13 14.92 -1.75
N THR A 99 5.27 14.41 -1.24
CA THR A 99 6.04 13.33 -1.87
C THR A 99 5.69 12.02 -1.18
N ASN A 100 5.15 11.06 -1.93
CA ASN A 100 4.65 9.80 -1.39
C ASN A 100 5.45 8.60 -1.91
N SER A 101 6.73 8.82 -2.18
CA SER A 101 7.66 7.78 -2.60
C SER A 101 9.11 8.11 -2.20
N TYR A 102 9.92 7.05 -2.05
CA TYR A 102 11.33 7.18 -1.73
C TYR A 102 12.12 6.05 -2.40
N ALA A 103 13.19 6.38 -3.12
CA ALA A 103 14.08 5.39 -3.72
C ALA A 103 15.03 4.82 -2.66
N ILE A 104 15.16 3.50 -2.61
CA ILE A 104 16.00 2.78 -1.66
C ILE A 104 17.02 1.95 -2.44
N GLU A 105 18.27 2.01 -2.00
CA GLU A 105 19.34 1.10 -2.38
C GLU A 105 20.25 0.92 -1.15
N THR A 106 20.18 -0.24 -0.49
CA THR A 106 20.89 -0.48 0.78
C THR A 106 21.04 -1.97 1.05
N SER A 107 21.98 -2.32 1.94
CA SER A 107 22.11 -3.69 2.44
C SER A 107 21.14 -3.93 3.59
N VAL A 108 20.58 -5.14 3.65
CA VAL A 108 19.65 -5.59 4.69
C VAL A 108 20.04 -6.97 5.20
N THR A 109 19.50 -7.32 6.35
CA THR A 109 19.50 -8.68 6.88
C THR A 109 18.14 -9.32 6.70
N ALA A 110 18.04 -10.62 6.82
CA ALA A 110 16.75 -11.32 6.80
C ALA A 110 15.77 -10.71 7.83
N ASP A 111 14.48 -10.75 7.50
CA ASP A 111 13.37 -10.23 8.35
C ASP A 111 13.43 -8.73 8.65
N THR A 112 13.90 -7.92 7.70
CA THR A 112 13.90 -6.46 7.80
C THR A 112 12.57 -5.87 7.31
N TYR A 113 12.17 -4.74 7.92
CA TYR A 113 11.00 -3.94 7.55
C TYR A 113 11.43 -2.54 7.13
N ILE A 114 10.64 -1.90 6.30
CA ILE A 114 10.72 -0.45 6.04
C ILE A 114 9.56 0.21 6.79
N ILE A 115 9.86 1.29 7.50
CA ILE A 115 8.88 2.09 8.25
C ILE A 115 8.80 3.48 7.64
N VAL A 116 7.58 4.03 7.56
CA VAL A 116 7.30 5.42 7.21
C VAL A 116 6.62 6.11 8.37
N VAL A 117 7.17 7.24 8.79
CA VAL A 117 6.72 8.02 9.96
C VAL A 117 6.42 9.45 9.52
N ALA A 118 5.26 9.98 9.91
CA ALA A 118 4.94 11.40 9.75
C ALA A 118 5.73 12.25 10.77
N CYS A 119 6.19 13.42 10.36
CA CYS A 119 7.03 14.30 11.17
C CYS A 119 6.70 15.78 10.94
N ASN A 120 6.86 16.59 11.98
CA ASN A 120 6.86 18.06 11.91
C ASN A 120 7.96 18.65 12.82
N ALA A 121 7.92 19.95 13.05
CA ALA A 121 8.91 20.65 13.87
C ALA A 121 8.88 20.21 15.35
N GLN A 122 7.80 19.61 15.83
CA GLN A 122 7.63 19.15 17.21
C GLN A 122 8.15 17.72 17.41
N GLY A 123 8.29 16.95 16.34
CA GLY A 123 8.83 15.60 16.37
C GLY A 123 8.18 14.65 15.37
N GLU A 124 8.52 13.38 15.52
CA GLU A 124 7.99 12.27 14.74
C GLU A 124 6.78 11.64 15.43
N SER A 125 5.77 11.26 14.64
CA SER A 125 4.60 10.51 15.13
C SER A 125 5.03 9.23 15.82
N GLU A 126 4.38 8.87 16.93
CA GLU A 126 4.55 7.54 17.53
C GLU A 126 3.89 6.45 16.66
N ALA A 127 2.81 6.81 15.98
CA ALA A 127 2.15 5.93 15.03
C ALA A 127 2.97 5.85 13.74
N LEU A 128 3.08 4.66 13.20
CA LEU A 128 3.87 4.36 12.01
C LEU A 128 3.16 3.35 11.10
N ALA A 129 3.57 3.30 9.85
CA ALA A 129 3.23 2.21 8.94
C ALA A 129 4.50 1.50 8.49
N SER A 130 4.40 0.19 8.32
CA SER A 130 5.54 -0.66 7.93
C SER A 130 5.19 -1.63 6.82
N VAL A 131 6.19 -2.03 6.06
CA VAL A 131 6.14 -3.14 5.11
C VAL A 131 7.32 -4.07 5.37
N LYS A 132 7.07 -5.39 5.40
CA LYS A 132 8.14 -6.38 5.47
C LYS A 132 8.86 -6.43 4.13
N ILE A 133 10.19 -6.42 4.15
CA ILE A 133 11.01 -6.57 2.96
C ILE A 133 11.10 -8.06 2.64
N GLN A 134 10.99 -8.38 1.37
CA GLN A 134 11.44 -9.64 0.81
C GLN A 134 12.62 -9.34 -0.12
N ASP A 135 13.78 -9.83 0.25
CA ASP A 135 15.01 -9.72 -0.54
C ASP A 135 14.90 -10.65 -1.76
N LEU A 136 15.05 -10.10 -2.95
CA LEU A 136 14.99 -10.84 -4.20
C LEU A 136 16.36 -11.46 -4.49
N THR A 137 16.44 -12.77 -4.39
CA THR A 137 17.66 -13.52 -4.77
C THR A 137 17.43 -14.29 -6.09
N PRO A 138 18.46 -14.72 -6.82
CA PRO A 138 18.31 -15.46 -8.06
C PRO A 138 17.45 -16.73 -7.96
N ASP A 139 17.40 -17.34 -6.77
CA ASP A 139 16.60 -18.53 -6.46
C ASP A 139 15.31 -18.20 -5.68
N SER A 140 15.06 -16.93 -5.39
CA SER A 140 13.79 -16.52 -4.75
C SER A 140 12.64 -16.76 -5.71
N PRO A 141 11.55 -17.40 -5.28
CA PRO A 141 10.32 -17.37 -6.05
C PRO A 141 9.93 -15.91 -6.26
N GLU A 142 9.61 -15.55 -7.51
CA GLU A 142 9.15 -14.19 -7.86
C GLU A 142 8.09 -13.77 -6.83
N GLN A 143 8.39 -12.68 -6.11
CA GLN A 143 7.55 -12.20 -5.02
C GLN A 143 6.16 -11.90 -5.56
N GLU A 144 5.16 -12.65 -5.07
CA GLU A 144 3.78 -12.22 -5.25
C GLU A 144 3.66 -10.81 -4.67
N PRO A 145 3.36 -9.78 -5.49
CA PRO A 145 3.16 -8.45 -4.94
C PRO A 145 2.01 -8.55 -3.94
N GLU A 146 2.29 -8.21 -2.68
CA GLU A 146 1.27 -8.18 -1.63
C GLU A 146 0.06 -7.40 -2.16
N PRO A 147 -1.16 -7.91 -2.01
CA PRO A 147 -2.35 -7.22 -2.47
C PRO A 147 -2.40 -5.84 -1.83
N VAL A 148 -2.32 -4.80 -2.65
CA VAL A 148 -2.52 -3.44 -2.16
C VAL A 148 -3.95 -3.39 -1.64
N ASP A 149 -4.10 -3.41 -0.32
CA ASP A 149 -5.41 -3.29 0.33
C ASP A 149 -5.96 -1.88 0.09
N ASN A 150 -6.52 -1.68 -1.08
CA ASN A 150 -7.31 -0.49 -1.38
C ASN A 150 -8.70 -0.56 -0.73
N GLY A 151 -8.94 -1.60 0.09
CA GLY A 151 -10.19 -1.78 0.82
C GLY A 151 -11.43 -1.82 -0.09
N GLY A 152 -11.32 -2.39 -1.29
CA GLY A 152 -12.38 -2.43 -2.28
C GLY A 152 -12.88 -3.84 -2.60
N ILE A 153 -14.19 -3.95 -2.86
CA ILE A 153 -14.80 -5.13 -3.46
C ILE A 153 -15.10 -4.81 -4.92
N TYR A 154 -14.53 -5.60 -5.83
CA TYR A 154 -14.79 -5.42 -7.26
C TYR A 154 -15.90 -6.33 -7.71
N PHE A 155 -16.77 -5.80 -8.58
CA PHE A 155 -17.89 -6.52 -9.19
C PHE A 155 -17.70 -6.52 -10.70
N LEU A 156 -17.51 -7.70 -11.27
CA LEU A 156 -17.45 -7.87 -12.70
C LEU A 156 -18.86 -8.16 -13.22
N ASN A 157 -19.38 -7.26 -14.02
CA ASN A 157 -20.68 -7.42 -14.67
C ASN A 157 -20.45 -7.99 -16.06
N SER A 158 -20.96 -9.19 -16.29
CA SER A 158 -20.78 -9.89 -17.56
C SER A 158 -21.40 -9.15 -18.75
N GLY A 159 -22.46 -8.41 -18.51
CA GLY A 159 -23.26 -7.81 -19.56
C GLY A 159 -24.12 -8.85 -20.30
N LYS A 160 -24.65 -8.44 -21.41
CA LYS A 160 -25.43 -9.29 -22.32
C LYS A 160 -24.56 -9.62 -23.55
N MET A 161 -24.44 -10.90 -23.88
CA MET A 161 -23.69 -11.37 -25.05
C MET A 161 -24.14 -10.64 -26.34
N GLY A 162 -23.19 -10.14 -27.08
CA GLY A 162 -23.41 -9.37 -28.32
C GLY A 162 -23.79 -7.91 -28.09
N SER A 163 -23.82 -7.44 -26.83
CA SER A 163 -24.21 -6.07 -26.50
C SER A 163 -23.02 -5.17 -26.15
N ASN A 164 -21.83 -5.71 -26.03
CA ASN A 164 -20.58 -4.98 -25.70
C ASN A 164 -20.73 -4.07 -24.46
N ASN A 165 -21.38 -4.59 -23.43
CA ASN A 165 -21.75 -3.85 -22.23
C ASN A 165 -21.33 -4.55 -20.93
N ALA A 166 -20.24 -5.32 -20.97
CA ALA A 166 -19.59 -5.77 -19.75
C ALA A 166 -18.99 -4.57 -19.01
N GLY A 167 -18.97 -4.63 -17.69
CA GLY A 167 -18.52 -3.53 -16.83
C GLY A 167 -17.83 -4.00 -15.56
N LEU A 168 -17.04 -3.10 -14.99
CA LEU A 168 -16.38 -3.27 -13.70
C LEU A 168 -16.88 -2.18 -12.76
N SER A 169 -17.32 -2.57 -11.57
CA SER A 169 -17.72 -1.65 -10.49
C SER A 169 -16.89 -1.94 -9.25
N CYS A 170 -16.71 -0.94 -8.40
CA CYS A 170 -15.92 -1.05 -7.17
C CYS A 170 -16.71 -0.49 -5.98
N PHE A 171 -16.77 -1.25 -4.90
CA PHE A 171 -17.26 -0.79 -3.60
C PHE A 171 -16.06 -0.52 -2.70
N ASN A 172 -15.87 0.73 -2.31
CA ASN A 172 -14.80 1.13 -1.42
C ASN A 172 -15.20 0.82 0.02
N LEU A 173 -14.44 -0.05 0.69
CA LEU A 173 -14.73 -0.47 2.07
C LEU A 173 -14.42 0.61 3.11
N ASN A 174 -13.55 1.56 2.79
CA ASN A 174 -13.19 2.64 3.73
C ASN A 174 -14.26 3.74 3.74
N THR A 175 -14.74 4.14 2.54
CA THR A 175 -15.75 5.21 2.40
C THR A 175 -17.18 4.68 2.33
N LEU A 176 -17.37 3.36 2.23
CA LEU A 176 -18.66 2.67 2.03
C LEU A 176 -19.43 3.19 0.80
N THR A 177 -18.71 3.58 -0.24
CA THR A 177 -19.29 4.10 -1.48
C THR A 177 -19.13 3.13 -2.65
N MET A 178 -20.11 3.12 -3.54
CA MET A 178 -20.07 2.34 -4.77
C MET A 178 -19.73 3.25 -5.96
N THR A 179 -18.73 2.86 -6.72
CA THR A 179 -18.46 3.44 -8.05
C THR A 179 -18.91 2.44 -9.10
N VAL A 180 -19.97 2.79 -9.82
CA VAL A 180 -20.49 1.99 -10.94
C VAL A 180 -19.66 2.30 -12.19
N ASP A 181 -19.47 1.30 -13.06
CA ASP A 181 -18.72 1.41 -14.30
C ASP A 181 -17.32 2.03 -14.15
N THR A 182 -16.61 1.61 -13.10
CA THR A 182 -15.24 2.09 -12.79
C THR A 182 -14.32 2.03 -14.01
N PHE A 183 -14.34 0.93 -14.78
CA PHE A 183 -13.51 0.81 -15.98
C PHE A 183 -13.84 1.86 -17.04
N MET A 184 -15.11 2.08 -17.35
CA MET A 184 -15.56 3.10 -18.30
C MET A 184 -15.14 4.50 -17.84
N ASN A 185 -15.32 4.79 -16.54
CA ASN A 185 -15.04 6.11 -15.98
C ASN A 185 -13.56 6.50 -16.08
N VAL A 186 -12.65 5.55 -15.84
CA VAL A 186 -11.21 5.85 -15.84
C VAL A 186 -10.54 5.68 -17.20
N ASN A 187 -11.17 4.94 -18.14
CA ASN A 187 -10.57 4.65 -19.44
C ASN A 187 -11.30 5.30 -20.61
N GLU A 188 -12.48 5.91 -20.38
CA GLU A 188 -13.33 6.51 -21.42
C GLU A 188 -13.69 5.54 -22.55
N LYS A 189 -13.67 4.25 -22.27
CA LYS A 189 -13.99 3.16 -23.19
C LYS A 189 -14.67 2.01 -22.45
N GLY A 190 -15.52 1.25 -23.13
CA GLY A 190 -16.15 0.04 -22.57
C GLY A 190 -15.15 -1.08 -22.33
N LEU A 191 -15.43 -1.94 -21.33
CA LEU A 191 -14.63 -3.11 -21.03
C LEU A 191 -14.68 -4.14 -22.16
N GLY A 192 -15.83 -4.28 -22.83
CA GLY A 192 -16.03 -5.21 -23.92
C GLY A 192 -17.32 -6.02 -23.81
N ASP A 193 -17.35 -7.14 -24.49
CA ASP A 193 -18.50 -8.05 -24.55
C ASP A 193 -18.27 -9.29 -23.69
N THR A 194 -19.23 -9.59 -22.84
CA THR A 194 -19.30 -10.82 -22.03
C THR A 194 -18.03 -11.08 -21.24
N ALA A 195 -17.81 -10.28 -20.18
CA ALA A 195 -16.78 -10.56 -19.20
C ALA A 195 -17.17 -11.79 -18.36
N ASN A 196 -16.22 -12.70 -18.13
CA ASN A 196 -16.49 -13.98 -17.53
C ASN A 196 -15.90 -14.16 -16.13
N ASP A 197 -14.67 -13.73 -15.93
CA ASP A 197 -13.94 -13.90 -14.66
C ASP A 197 -12.90 -12.79 -14.50
N MET A 198 -12.50 -12.58 -13.27
CA MET A 198 -11.38 -11.69 -12.93
C MET A 198 -10.62 -12.22 -11.73
N ILE A 199 -9.32 -11.94 -11.71
CA ILE A 199 -8.46 -12.19 -10.55
C ILE A 199 -7.62 -10.96 -10.27
N VAL A 200 -7.49 -10.62 -8.99
CA VAL A 200 -6.46 -9.68 -8.53
C VAL A 200 -5.22 -10.50 -8.19
N TYR A 201 -4.12 -10.16 -8.83
CA TYR A 201 -2.84 -10.77 -8.54
C TYR A 201 -1.75 -9.71 -8.51
N GLY A 202 -1.16 -9.52 -7.34
CA GLY A 202 -0.28 -8.41 -7.09
C GLY A 202 -0.97 -7.05 -7.23
N SER A 203 -0.32 -6.13 -7.90
CA SER A 203 -0.84 -4.78 -8.15
C SER A 203 -1.74 -4.69 -9.39
N LYS A 204 -2.14 -5.83 -9.96
CA LYS A 204 -2.90 -5.87 -11.22
C LYS A 204 -4.17 -6.69 -11.08
N MET A 205 -5.15 -6.34 -11.91
CA MET A 205 -6.36 -7.10 -12.10
C MET A 205 -6.38 -7.64 -13.52
N TYR A 206 -6.64 -8.93 -13.68
CA TYR A 206 -6.75 -9.63 -14.95
C TYR A 206 -8.21 -9.98 -15.19
N ILE A 207 -8.77 -9.56 -16.32
CA ILE A 207 -10.19 -9.70 -16.61
C ILE A 207 -10.36 -10.49 -17.91
N ALA A 208 -11.04 -11.62 -17.85
CA ALA A 208 -11.39 -12.43 -19.00
C ALA A 208 -12.63 -11.86 -19.69
N VAL A 209 -12.44 -11.21 -20.82
CA VAL A 209 -13.53 -10.66 -21.64
C VAL A 209 -13.80 -11.60 -22.81
N TYR A 210 -14.58 -12.65 -22.52
CA TYR A 210 -14.81 -13.77 -23.40
C TYR A 210 -15.35 -13.38 -24.78
N GLY A 211 -16.42 -12.61 -24.82
CA GLY A 211 -17.07 -12.21 -26.08
C GLY A 211 -16.20 -11.29 -26.95
N SER A 212 -15.34 -10.48 -26.31
CA SER A 212 -14.35 -9.67 -27.03
C SER A 212 -13.06 -10.43 -27.33
N SER A 213 -12.90 -11.65 -26.84
CA SER A 213 -11.72 -12.49 -27.05
C SER A 213 -10.40 -11.84 -26.60
N ILE A 214 -10.44 -11.16 -25.47
CA ILE A 214 -9.29 -10.45 -24.86
C ILE A 214 -9.16 -10.76 -23.38
N ILE A 215 -7.93 -10.61 -22.88
CA ILE A 215 -7.68 -10.43 -21.46
C ILE A 215 -7.35 -8.96 -21.26
N GLU A 216 -8.15 -8.24 -20.51
CA GLU A 216 -7.86 -6.87 -20.10
C GLU A 216 -7.03 -6.92 -18.81
N VAL A 217 -5.91 -6.23 -18.75
CA VAL A 217 -5.10 -6.08 -17.55
C VAL A 217 -5.18 -4.63 -17.09
N THR A 218 -5.57 -4.42 -15.84
CA THR A 218 -5.69 -3.09 -15.24
C THR A 218 -4.85 -3.00 -13.97
N ASP A 219 -4.62 -1.77 -13.50
CA ASP A 219 -4.28 -1.55 -12.10
C ASP A 219 -5.52 -1.70 -11.20
N LEU A 220 -5.35 -1.52 -9.90
CA LEU A 220 -6.45 -1.65 -8.93
C LEU A 220 -7.42 -0.46 -8.95
N SER A 221 -7.12 0.63 -9.66
CA SER A 221 -8.09 1.70 -9.93
C SER A 221 -9.02 1.38 -11.12
N GLY A 222 -8.76 0.28 -11.83
CA GLY A 222 -9.43 -0.10 -13.06
C GLY A 222 -8.83 0.55 -14.31
N LYS A 223 -7.69 1.24 -14.21
CA LYS A 223 -7.00 1.83 -15.36
C LYS A 223 -6.34 0.75 -16.20
N SER A 224 -6.67 0.72 -17.49
CA SER A 224 -6.12 -0.23 -18.46
C SER A 224 -4.59 -0.08 -18.57
N ILE A 225 -3.88 -1.17 -18.35
CA ILE A 225 -2.43 -1.29 -18.56
C ILE A 225 -2.16 -1.94 -19.91
N LYS A 226 -2.83 -3.06 -20.19
CA LYS A 226 -2.62 -3.82 -21.42
C LYS A 226 -3.85 -4.65 -21.79
N GLN A 227 -4.12 -4.74 -23.08
CA GLN A 227 -5.03 -5.74 -23.66
C GLN A 227 -4.23 -6.86 -24.31
N ILE A 228 -4.36 -8.07 -23.79
CA ILE A 228 -3.75 -9.27 -24.37
C ILE A 228 -4.73 -9.86 -25.37
N LYS A 229 -4.30 -9.95 -26.62
CA LYS A 229 -5.05 -10.50 -27.75
C LYS A 229 -4.25 -11.61 -28.41
N SER A 230 -4.91 -12.58 -29.00
CA SER A 230 -4.24 -13.52 -29.90
C SER A 230 -3.93 -12.86 -31.24
N SER A 231 -2.78 -13.18 -31.78
CA SER A 231 -2.41 -12.77 -33.16
C SER A 231 -3.04 -13.64 -34.25
N GLY A 232 -3.74 -14.69 -33.86
CA GLY A 232 -4.38 -15.67 -34.77
C GLY A 232 -5.80 -15.97 -34.35
N ASP A 233 -6.04 -17.21 -33.85
CA ASP A 233 -7.35 -17.66 -33.41
C ASP A 233 -7.87 -16.87 -32.20
N ALA A 234 -9.18 -16.87 -32.00
CA ALA A 234 -9.82 -16.22 -30.87
C ALA A 234 -9.24 -16.75 -29.55
N LEU A 235 -8.98 -15.85 -28.59
CA LEU A 235 -8.42 -16.23 -27.29
C LEU A 235 -9.43 -16.94 -26.38
N LEU A 236 -10.69 -16.50 -26.37
CA LEU A 236 -11.82 -17.05 -25.64
C LEU A 236 -11.53 -17.33 -24.14
N PRO A 237 -11.04 -16.35 -23.36
CA PRO A 237 -10.64 -16.56 -21.98
C PRO A 237 -11.83 -16.79 -21.07
N ARG A 238 -11.68 -17.72 -20.10
CA ARG A 238 -12.77 -18.12 -19.19
C ARG A 238 -12.48 -17.83 -17.74
N PHE A 239 -11.60 -18.57 -17.09
CA PHE A 239 -11.32 -18.49 -15.67
C PHE A 239 -9.83 -18.39 -15.40
N PHE A 240 -9.50 -17.71 -14.32
CA PHE A 240 -8.13 -17.51 -13.87
C PHE A 240 -7.78 -18.31 -12.63
N THR A 241 -6.51 -18.57 -12.49
CA THR A 241 -5.83 -18.87 -11.23
C THR A 241 -4.44 -18.27 -11.28
N ALA A 242 -3.75 -18.16 -10.15
CA ALA A 242 -2.39 -17.61 -10.10
C ALA A 242 -1.51 -18.44 -9.15
N ASN A 243 -0.23 -18.53 -9.46
CA ASN A 243 0.77 -19.19 -8.63
C ASN A 243 2.17 -18.75 -9.06
N GLU A 244 3.05 -18.51 -8.08
CA GLU A 244 4.48 -18.28 -8.30
C GLU A 244 4.78 -17.25 -9.41
N GLY A 245 4.24 -16.04 -9.28
CA GLY A 245 4.47 -14.95 -10.23
C GLY A 245 3.79 -15.10 -11.59
N LYS A 246 2.98 -16.10 -11.78
CA LYS A 246 2.28 -16.36 -13.06
C LYS A 246 0.77 -16.37 -12.88
N VAL A 247 0.08 -15.93 -13.92
CA VAL A 247 -1.37 -16.03 -14.04
C VAL A 247 -1.69 -17.08 -15.10
N TYR A 248 -2.62 -17.96 -14.76
CA TYR A 248 -3.09 -19.01 -15.65
C TYR A 248 -4.54 -18.73 -16.03
N VAL A 249 -4.87 -18.95 -17.29
CA VAL A 249 -6.24 -18.75 -17.78
C VAL A 249 -6.68 -19.92 -18.64
N SER A 250 -7.88 -20.43 -18.38
CA SER A 250 -8.51 -21.41 -19.26
C SER A 250 -9.03 -20.69 -20.51
N LEU A 251 -8.84 -21.30 -21.65
CA LEU A 251 -9.26 -20.82 -22.96
C LEU A 251 -10.24 -21.82 -23.56
N TYR A 252 -11.42 -21.35 -23.93
CA TYR A 252 -12.54 -22.21 -24.34
C TYR A 252 -12.27 -23.00 -25.64
N ASP A 253 -11.18 -22.66 -26.34
CA ASP A 253 -10.65 -23.41 -27.49
C ASP A 253 -9.92 -24.72 -27.11
N GLY A 254 -9.81 -25.01 -25.81
CA GLY A 254 -9.26 -26.27 -25.30
C GLY A 254 -7.85 -26.17 -24.71
N TYR A 255 -7.42 -24.98 -24.35
CA TYR A 255 -6.08 -24.72 -23.80
C TYR A 255 -6.14 -24.08 -22.42
N VAL A 256 -5.04 -24.16 -21.70
CA VAL A 256 -4.68 -23.25 -20.60
C VAL A 256 -3.47 -22.46 -21.03
N ALA A 257 -3.55 -21.15 -20.89
CA ALA A 257 -2.42 -20.24 -21.15
C ALA A 257 -1.78 -19.82 -19.81
N ARG A 258 -0.46 -19.71 -19.81
CA ARG A 258 0.34 -19.11 -18.75
C ARG A 258 0.79 -17.73 -19.19
N LEU A 259 0.52 -16.73 -18.36
CA LEU A 259 0.90 -15.34 -18.57
C LEU A 259 2.03 -14.97 -17.61
N ASP A 260 3.00 -14.26 -18.13
CA ASP A 260 4.02 -13.58 -17.33
C ASP A 260 3.46 -12.27 -16.78
N THR A 261 3.61 -12.04 -15.47
CA THR A 261 3.02 -10.86 -14.80
C THR A 261 3.82 -9.58 -14.98
N ALA A 262 5.09 -9.68 -15.41
CA ALA A 262 5.95 -8.55 -15.68
C ALA A 262 5.81 -8.07 -17.13
N SER A 263 5.98 -8.96 -18.12
CA SER A 263 5.86 -8.62 -19.54
C SER A 263 4.40 -8.51 -20.02
N LEU A 264 3.47 -9.14 -19.29
CA LEU A 264 2.05 -9.28 -19.66
C LEU A 264 1.88 -9.96 -21.03
N GLU A 265 2.67 -10.99 -21.24
CA GLU A 265 2.62 -11.81 -22.47
C GLU A 265 2.22 -13.25 -22.13
N ILE A 266 1.61 -13.92 -23.09
CA ILE A 266 1.38 -15.36 -23.03
C ILE A 266 2.70 -16.08 -23.32
N GLU A 267 3.28 -16.72 -22.31
CA GLU A 267 4.53 -17.46 -22.44
C GLU A 267 4.31 -18.87 -23.00
N GLN A 268 3.19 -19.49 -22.66
CA GLN A 268 2.93 -20.88 -22.99
C GLN A 268 1.43 -21.15 -23.08
N LYS A 269 1.05 -22.04 -23.99
CA LYS A 269 -0.29 -22.65 -24.06
C LYS A 269 -0.16 -24.16 -23.98
N VAL A 270 -0.97 -24.80 -23.14
CA VAL A 270 -1.03 -26.24 -22.97
C VAL A 270 -2.42 -26.72 -23.32
N LYS A 271 -2.53 -27.75 -24.17
CA LYS A 271 -3.80 -28.34 -24.56
C LYS A 271 -4.33 -29.23 -23.43
N VAL A 272 -5.55 -28.96 -22.95
CA VAL A 272 -6.14 -29.65 -21.81
C VAL A 272 -7.46 -30.38 -22.14
N GLY A 273 -8.07 -30.10 -23.28
CA GLY A 273 -9.33 -30.70 -23.70
C GLY A 273 -10.36 -29.64 -24.07
N ARG A 274 -11.56 -30.05 -24.46
CA ARG A 274 -12.60 -29.12 -24.92
C ARG A 274 -13.20 -28.34 -23.77
N ASN A 275 -13.41 -27.05 -23.99
CA ASN A 275 -14.17 -26.15 -23.15
C ASN A 275 -13.72 -26.17 -21.67
N PRO A 276 -12.44 -25.97 -21.38
CA PRO A 276 -11.99 -25.90 -19.99
C PRO A 276 -12.62 -24.67 -19.30
N GLU A 277 -13.04 -24.87 -18.07
CA GLU A 277 -13.67 -23.84 -17.25
C GLU A 277 -12.73 -23.49 -16.09
N GLN A 278 -13.10 -23.81 -14.86
CA GLN A 278 -12.37 -23.41 -13.67
C GLN A 278 -11.01 -24.10 -13.53
N LEU A 279 -10.07 -23.36 -12.98
CA LEU A 279 -8.72 -23.80 -12.66
C LEU A 279 -8.52 -23.76 -11.15
N VAL A 280 -7.69 -24.67 -10.64
CA VAL A 280 -7.23 -24.64 -9.26
C VAL A 280 -5.76 -25.01 -9.20
N VAL A 281 -5.00 -24.28 -8.39
CA VAL A 281 -3.64 -24.65 -8.05
C VAL A 281 -3.67 -25.55 -6.83
N ALA A 282 -3.06 -26.72 -6.93
CA ALA A 282 -2.83 -27.62 -5.81
C ALA A 282 -1.34 -27.62 -5.48
N ASN A 283 -0.99 -27.18 -4.29
CA ASN A 283 0.40 -27.25 -3.81
C ASN A 283 0.74 -28.73 -3.57
N ASN A 284 1.57 -29.29 -4.44
CA ASN A 284 2.18 -30.59 -4.19
C ASN A 284 3.17 -30.45 -3.02
N LYS A 285 2.72 -30.83 -1.83
CA LYS A 285 3.65 -31.21 -0.77
C LYS A 285 4.09 -32.62 -1.11
N SER A 286 5.22 -32.76 -1.81
CA SER A 286 5.96 -34.02 -1.88
C SER A 286 6.60 -34.33 -0.54
#